data_e14c5754fcb250a6620e5513e0107b31
#
_entry.id   e14c5754fcb250a6620e5513e0107b31
#
_cell.length_a   1.000
_cell.length_b   1.000
_cell.length_c   1.000
_cell.angle_alpha   90.00
_cell.angle_beta   90.00
_cell.angle_gamma   90.00
#
_symmetry.space_group_name_H-M   'P 1'
#
loop_
_entity.id
_entity.type
_entity.pdbx_description
1 polymer ?
#
loop_
_entity_poly.entity_id
_entity_poly.type
_entity_poly.pdbx_seq_one_letter_code
_entity_poly.pdbx_strand_id
1 'polypeptide(L)'
;ASNPYVPDIPGLDTFSGDWCHTARWPQVGIDLAGRKIGLIGTGASGVQVAQEAAKSADRLTLFQRTPILALPMRQETMTEEGQVCEKQSYPAIFEQRTQTSGGFECQSLDESALEVSDEERTAHFEYLWQRGGLKFWYHNFADMLTDRKANRYAYDFWREKVRERIVDPALAEKLAPAEPPHPFGTKRPSLEQNYYEIFAQDNVALVDLKDTPIVRISADRIEIQDGAFYCDLIVFATGFDAGRGGLIDMNITGKDDLSLSAAWEDGLCAYLGMAVAGFPNMLFAYGPLSPSGFSNGPTAAEIQGDWICDFLIWLRDNDIERFEANP
;
A
#
# COMPACT_ATOMS: atom_id res chain seq x y z
N ALA A 1 4.92 -5.86 13.25
CA ALA A 1 3.57 -6.30 13.60
C ALA A 1 2.55 -5.31 13.03
N SER A 2 1.60 -5.80 12.27
CA SER A 2 0.56 -4.99 11.63
C SER A 2 -0.75 -5.20 12.37
N ASN A 3 -1.31 -4.12 12.95
CA ASN A 3 -2.61 -4.16 13.61
C ASN A 3 -3.70 -3.75 12.60
N PRO A 4 -4.62 -4.66 12.21
CA PRO A 4 -5.69 -4.33 11.27
C PRO A 4 -6.59 -3.24 11.84
N TYR A 5 -6.91 -2.25 11.02
CA TYR A 5 -7.79 -1.15 11.40
C TYR A 5 -9.21 -1.39 10.86
N VAL A 6 -10.14 -1.67 11.76
CA VAL A 6 -11.58 -1.68 11.46
C VAL A 6 -12.16 -0.36 11.99
N PRO A 7 -12.76 0.48 11.13
CA PRO A 7 -13.38 1.73 11.58
C PRO A 7 -14.53 1.46 12.57
N ASP A 8 -14.68 2.34 13.55
CA ASP A 8 -15.80 2.30 14.47
C ASP A 8 -17.07 2.83 13.76
N ILE A 9 -17.77 1.90 13.09
CA ILE A 9 -19.03 2.21 12.40
C ILE A 9 -20.17 1.72 13.26
N PRO A 10 -21.12 2.61 13.65
CA PRO A 10 -22.25 2.23 14.49
C PRO A 10 -23.02 1.05 13.93
N GLY A 11 -23.31 0.05 14.76
CA GLY A 11 -24.16 -1.09 14.43
C GLY A 11 -23.47 -2.25 13.71
N LEU A 12 -22.14 -2.24 13.54
CA LEU A 12 -21.41 -3.40 12.98
C LEU A 12 -21.65 -4.69 13.77
N ASP A 13 -21.82 -4.60 15.08
CA ASP A 13 -22.14 -5.69 15.99
C ASP A 13 -23.55 -6.29 15.78
N THR A 14 -24.44 -5.55 15.10
CA THR A 14 -25.81 -6.00 14.76
C THR A 14 -25.91 -6.61 13.36
N PHE A 15 -24.83 -6.63 12.60
CA PHE A 15 -24.83 -7.19 11.26
C PHE A 15 -24.99 -8.70 11.30
N SER A 16 -26.01 -9.22 10.59
CA SER A 16 -26.37 -10.65 10.59
C SER A 16 -25.59 -11.46 9.55
N GLY A 17 -24.94 -10.79 8.59
CA GLY A 17 -24.09 -11.42 7.60
C GLY A 17 -22.67 -11.66 8.10
N ASP A 18 -21.81 -12.11 7.20
CA ASP A 18 -20.39 -12.29 7.49
C ASP A 18 -19.63 -10.98 7.32
N TRP A 19 -18.61 -10.75 8.13
CA TRP A 19 -17.66 -9.70 7.86
C TRP A 19 -16.22 -10.11 8.19
N CYS A 20 -15.27 -9.54 7.48
CA CYS A 20 -13.85 -9.75 7.75
C CYS A 20 -13.01 -8.53 7.40
N HIS A 21 -11.85 -8.43 8.00
CA HIS A 21 -10.78 -7.55 7.50
C HIS A 21 -9.84 -8.33 6.59
N THR A 22 -9.35 -7.73 5.51
CA THR A 22 -8.49 -8.40 4.51
C THR A 22 -7.24 -9.06 5.12
N ALA A 23 -6.70 -8.52 6.21
CA ALA A 23 -5.59 -9.13 6.95
C ALA A 23 -5.99 -10.34 7.82
N ARG A 24 -7.28 -10.59 8.00
CA ARG A 24 -7.84 -11.71 8.75
C ARG A 24 -8.78 -12.53 7.87
N TRP A 25 -8.40 -12.67 6.59
CA TRP A 25 -9.15 -13.50 5.66
C TRP A 25 -9.19 -14.93 6.18
N PRO A 26 -10.36 -15.58 6.25
CA PRO A 26 -10.46 -16.96 6.73
C PRO A 26 -9.57 -17.91 5.94
N GLN A 27 -8.85 -18.79 6.64
CA GLN A 27 -7.94 -19.74 5.99
C GLN A 27 -8.63 -20.73 5.03
N VAL A 28 -9.90 -21.05 5.32
CA VAL A 28 -10.74 -21.88 4.44
C VAL A 28 -11.25 -21.13 3.20
N GLY A 29 -10.94 -19.84 3.09
CA GLY A 29 -11.46 -18.95 2.06
C GLY A 29 -12.87 -18.45 2.38
N ILE A 30 -13.35 -17.55 1.52
CA ILE A 30 -14.74 -17.06 1.52
C ILE A 30 -15.29 -17.31 0.11
N ASP A 31 -16.41 -17.98 0.01
CA ASP A 31 -17.12 -18.07 -1.26
C ASP A 31 -17.78 -16.72 -1.56
N LEU A 32 -17.39 -16.11 -2.66
CA LEU A 32 -17.88 -14.81 -3.12
C LEU A 32 -19.03 -14.95 -4.13
N ALA A 33 -19.24 -16.16 -4.65
CA ALA A 33 -20.22 -16.40 -5.70
C ALA A 33 -21.67 -16.14 -5.21
N GLY A 34 -22.41 -15.36 -5.98
CA GLY A 34 -23.80 -15.02 -5.70
C GLY A 34 -24.04 -14.13 -4.48
N ARG A 35 -22.97 -13.64 -3.81
CA ARG A 35 -23.09 -12.79 -2.62
C ARG A 35 -23.26 -11.32 -2.99
N LYS A 36 -23.94 -10.59 -2.11
CA LYS A 36 -23.97 -9.12 -2.10
C LYS A 36 -22.90 -8.61 -1.16
N ILE A 37 -21.87 -7.99 -1.74
CA ILE A 37 -20.64 -7.66 -1.03
C ILE A 37 -20.51 -6.14 -0.88
N GLY A 38 -20.35 -5.68 0.37
CA GLY A 38 -19.90 -4.34 0.69
C GLY A 38 -18.39 -4.31 0.93
N LEU A 39 -17.61 -3.72 0.02
CA LEU A 39 -16.16 -3.60 0.15
C LEU A 39 -15.80 -2.18 0.59
N ILE A 40 -15.32 -2.03 1.83
CA ILE A 40 -14.98 -0.73 2.41
C ILE A 40 -13.48 -0.50 2.29
N GLY A 41 -13.11 0.48 1.48
CA GLY A 41 -11.73 0.85 1.19
C GLY A 41 -11.22 0.34 -0.16
N THR A 42 -10.50 1.22 -0.86
CA THR A 42 -9.98 1.00 -2.22
C THR A 42 -8.45 1.10 -2.27
N GLY A 43 -7.76 0.77 -1.18
CA GLY A 43 -6.31 0.58 -1.16
C GLY A 43 -5.87 -0.71 -1.87
N ALA A 44 -4.59 -1.08 -1.78
CA ALA A 44 -4.04 -2.23 -2.50
C ALA A 44 -4.84 -3.53 -2.31
N SER A 45 -5.22 -3.85 -1.07
CA SER A 45 -6.05 -5.03 -0.79
C SER A 45 -7.46 -4.89 -1.35
N GLY A 46 -8.04 -3.67 -1.29
CA GLY A 46 -9.36 -3.40 -1.86
C GLY A 46 -9.39 -3.59 -3.38
N VAL A 47 -8.37 -3.12 -4.08
CA VAL A 47 -8.20 -3.35 -5.53
C VAL A 47 -8.15 -4.84 -5.86
N GLN A 48 -7.39 -5.63 -5.11
CA GLN A 48 -7.28 -7.08 -5.34
C GLN A 48 -8.60 -7.80 -5.08
N VAL A 49 -9.25 -7.52 -3.94
CA VAL A 49 -10.56 -8.14 -3.61
C VAL A 49 -11.63 -7.74 -4.61
N ALA A 50 -11.65 -6.48 -5.05
CA ALA A 50 -12.63 -5.99 -6.01
C ALA A 50 -12.58 -6.75 -7.34
N GLN A 51 -11.38 -6.96 -7.87
CA GLN A 51 -11.18 -7.69 -9.13
C GLN A 51 -11.65 -9.15 -9.06
N GLU A 52 -11.42 -9.81 -7.92
CA GLU A 52 -11.86 -11.19 -7.72
C GLU A 52 -13.37 -11.28 -7.44
N ALA A 53 -13.89 -10.40 -6.58
CA ALA A 53 -15.31 -10.38 -6.23
C ALA A 53 -16.20 -10.05 -7.44
N ALA A 54 -15.78 -9.12 -8.29
CA ALA A 54 -16.54 -8.74 -9.48
C ALA A 54 -16.83 -9.91 -10.44
N LYS A 55 -16.00 -10.96 -10.42
CA LYS A 55 -16.16 -12.12 -11.33
C LYS A 55 -17.39 -12.97 -11.03
N SER A 56 -17.85 -13.01 -9.77
CA SER A 56 -18.86 -13.98 -9.34
C SER A 56 -19.89 -13.45 -8.33
N ALA A 57 -19.69 -12.28 -7.75
CA ALA A 57 -20.65 -11.68 -6.83
C ALA A 57 -21.97 -11.33 -7.54
N ASP A 58 -23.12 -11.52 -6.87
CA ASP A 58 -24.41 -11.01 -7.33
C ASP A 58 -24.39 -9.47 -7.37
N ARG A 59 -23.83 -8.85 -6.33
CA ARG A 59 -23.62 -7.40 -6.24
C ARG A 59 -22.33 -7.09 -5.50
N LEU A 60 -21.51 -6.22 -6.05
CA LEU A 60 -20.33 -5.66 -5.41
C LEU A 60 -20.49 -4.13 -5.29
N THR A 61 -20.49 -3.63 -4.07
CA THR A 61 -20.49 -2.17 -3.82
C THR A 61 -19.18 -1.79 -3.17
N LEU A 62 -18.39 -0.96 -3.85
CA LEU A 62 -17.14 -0.40 -3.34
C LEU A 62 -17.41 0.95 -2.66
N PHE A 63 -16.94 1.09 -1.43
CA PHE A 63 -17.03 2.34 -0.67
C PHE A 63 -15.66 3.01 -0.66
N GLN A 64 -15.52 4.06 -1.47
CA GLN A 64 -14.27 4.78 -1.70
C GLN A 64 -14.24 6.10 -0.92
N ARG A 65 -13.20 6.32 -0.12
CA ARG A 65 -12.91 7.62 0.50
C ARG A 65 -11.94 8.46 -0.35
N THR A 66 -10.95 7.82 -0.91
CA THR A 66 -9.93 8.45 -1.77
C THR A 66 -9.64 7.51 -2.92
N PRO A 67 -9.68 7.97 -4.16
CA PRO A 67 -9.33 7.12 -5.30
C PRO A 67 -7.89 6.66 -5.21
N ILE A 68 -7.66 5.40 -5.55
CA ILE A 68 -6.33 4.81 -5.62
C ILE A 68 -5.69 5.11 -6.97
N LEU A 69 -4.42 5.51 -6.95
CA LEU A 69 -3.65 5.68 -8.17
C LEU A 69 -2.98 4.34 -8.50
N ALA A 70 -3.74 3.40 -9.07
CA ALA A 70 -3.25 2.07 -9.37
C ALA A 70 -2.54 2.02 -10.73
N LEU A 71 -1.51 1.18 -10.82
CA LEU A 71 -0.70 0.95 -12.03
C LEU A 71 -0.97 -0.43 -12.60
N PRO A 72 -0.86 -0.63 -13.92
CA PRO A 72 -1.03 -1.94 -14.54
C PRO A 72 0.05 -2.91 -14.05
N MET A 73 -0.38 -4.07 -13.53
CA MET A 73 0.56 -5.09 -13.05
C MET A 73 1.30 -5.77 -14.20
N ARG A 74 0.61 -6.01 -15.31
CA ARG A 74 1.13 -6.79 -16.45
C ARG A 74 1.66 -8.16 -16.00
N GLN A 75 0.86 -8.85 -15.18
CA GLN A 75 1.21 -10.17 -14.70
C GLN A 75 1.22 -11.19 -15.85
N GLU A 76 2.30 -11.93 -15.96
CA GLU A 76 2.47 -13.00 -16.93
C GLU A 76 2.65 -14.34 -16.20
N THR A 77 2.30 -15.43 -16.87
CA THR A 77 2.60 -16.77 -16.37
C THR A 77 4.07 -17.08 -16.64
N MET A 78 4.81 -17.28 -15.56
CA MET A 78 6.22 -17.64 -15.66
C MET A 78 6.38 -19.08 -16.15
N THR A 79 7.12 -19.29 -17.21
CA THR A 79 7.50 -20.63 -17.69
C THR A 79 8.70 -21.16 -16.88
N GLU A 80 8.90 -22.48 -16.89
CA GLU A 80 10.06 -23.08 -16.23
C GLU A 80 11.39 -22.54 -16.81
N GLU A 81 11.48 -22.43 -18.13
CA GLU A 81 12.65 -21.87 -18.82
C GLU A 81 12.87 -20.40 -18.45
N GLY A 82 11.80 -19.59 -18.42
CA GLY A 82 11.85 -18.19 -17.99
C GLY A 82 12.35 -18.05 -16.56
N GLN A 83 11.87 -18.91 -15.65
CA GLN A 83 12.32 -18.93 -14.25
C GLN A 83 13.82 -19.29 -14.13
N VAL A 84 14.30 -20.28 -14.89
CA VAL A 84 15.72 -20.64 -14.90
C VAL A 84 16.58 -19.49 -15.42
N CYS A 85 16.16 -18.83 -16.49
CA CYS A 85 16.84 -17.68 -17.05
C CYS A 85 16.89 -16.50 -16.06
N GLU A 86 15.77 -16.19 -15.41
CA GLU A 86 15.69 -15.11 -14.44
C GLU A 86 16.59 -15.36 -13.22
N LYS A 87 16.62 -16.60 -12.71
CA LYS A 87 17.49 -16.99 -11.58
C LYS A 87 18.98 -16.78 -11.85
N GLN A 88 19.42 -16.87 -13.11
CA GLN A 88 20.80 -16.57 -13.48
C GLN A 88 21.17 -15.10 -13.26
N SER A 89 20.19 -14.20 -13.30
CA SER A 89 20.38 -12.76 -13.08
C SER A 89 20.33 -12.35 -11.60
N TYR A 90 19.88 -13.23 -10.70
CA TYR A 90 19.70 -12.92 -9.28
C TYR A 90 20.94 -12.34 -8.59
N PRO A 91 22.17 -12.88 -8.78
CA PRO A 91 23.35 -12.31 -8.13
C PRO A 91 23.55 -10.83 -8.48
N ALA A 92 23.42 -10.48 -9.77
CA ALA A 92 23.56 -9.11 -10.24
C ALA A 92 22.39 -8.21 -9.72
N ILE A 93 21.15 -8.72 -9.73
CA ILE A 93 19.99 -8.00 -9.19
C ILE A 93 20.17 -7.75 -7.69
N PHE A 94 20.64 -8.73 -6.93
CA PHE A 94 20.83 -8.62 -5.48
C PHE A 94 21.96 -7.64 -5.14
N GLU A 95 23.01 -7.57 -5.93
CA GLU A 95 24.04 -6.57 -5.77
C GLU A 95 23.51 -5.17 -6.13
N GLN A 96 22.85 -5.03 -7.28
CA GLN A 96 22.33 -3.75 -7.76
C GLN A 96 21.33 -3.11 -6.79
N ARG A 97 20.40 -3.89 -6.21
CA ARG A 97 19.39 -3.36 -5.29
C ARG A 97 19.99 -2.73 -4.03
N THR A 98 21.20 -3.13 -3.60
CA THR A 98 21.88 -2.52 -2.46
C THR A 98 22.50 -1.17 -2.78
N GLN A 99 22.62 -0.84 -4.09
CA GLN A 99 23.20 0.41 -4.58
C GLN A 99 22.12 1.44 -4.94
N THR A 100 20.83 1.06 -4.92
CA THR A 100 19.73 1.97 -5.24
C THR A 100 19.11 2.57 -3.98
N SER A 101 18.63 3.80 -4.06
CA SER A 101 18.05 4.53 -2.92
C SER A 101 16.83 3.86 -2.31
N GLY A 102 16.04 3.13 -3.11
CA GLY A 102 14.85 2.41 -2.68
C GLY A 102 15.04 0.92 -2.43
N GLY A 103 16.24 0.37 -2.70
CA GLY A 103 16.48 -1.07 -2.60
C GLY A 103 15.81 -1.91 -3.69
N PHE A 104 15.45 -1.30 -4.83
CA PHE A 104 14.89 -1.98 -5.99
C PHE A 104 15.98 -2.29 -7.02
N GLU A 105 15.67 -3.14 -7.99
CA GLU A 105 16.59 -3.52 -9.08
C GLU A 105 16.89 -2.39 -10.08
N CYS A 106 16.20 -1.28 -10.00
CA CYS A 106 16.47 -0.06 -10.76
C CYS A 106 16.10 1.17 -9.94
N GLN A 107 16.61 2.33 -10.35
CA GLN A 107 16.37 3.63 -9.75
C GLN A 107 15.76 4.58 -10.78
N SER A 108 15.33 5.76 -10.32
CA SER A 108 14.93 6.86 -11.20
C SER A 108 16.07 7.24 -12.15
N LEU A 109 15.67 7.81 -13.29
CA LEU A 109 16.63 8.43 -14.22
C LEU A 109 17.34 9.61 -13.53
N ASP A 110 18.49 10.00 -14.04
CA ASP A 110 19.16 11.22 -13.63
C ASP A 110 18.56 12.46 -14.31
N GLU A 111 17.78 12.27 -15.37
CA GLU A 111 17.16 13.32 -16.18
C GLU A 111 15.90 13.87 -15.50
N SER A 112 15.67 15.18 -15.70
CA SER A 112 14.47 15.87 -15.24
C SER A 112 13.35 15.78 -16.27
N ALA A 113 12.12 15.52 -15.82
CA ALA A 113 10.94 15.59 -16.67
C ALA A 113 10.67 17.00 -17.21
N LEU A 114 11.25 18.03 -16.60
CA LEU A 114 11.08 19.41 -17.01
C LEU A 114 12.07 19.85 -18.13
N GLU A 115 13.16 19.09 -18.31
CA GLU A 115 14.24 19.40 -19.23
C GLU A 115 14.16 18.64 -20.57
N VAL A 116 13.36 17.59 -20.62
CA VAL A 116 13.10 16.82 -21.84
C VAL A 116 11.90 17.36 -22.62
N SER A 117 11.83 17.07 -23.92
CA SER A 117 10.67 17.43 -24.76
C SER A 117 9.41 16.67 -24.33
N ASP A 118 8.24 17.16 -24.75
CA ASP A 118 6.96 16.51 -24.49
C ASP A 118 6.90 15.12 -25.14
N GLU A 119 7.49 14.95 -26.32
CA GLU A 119 7.59 13.71 -27.05
C GLU A 119 8.44 12.67 -26.29
N GLU A 120 9.62 13.07 -25.82
CA GLU A 120 10.55 12.20 -25.07
C GLU A 120 9.91 11.78 -23.75
N ARG A 121 9.32 12.71 -23.02
CA ARG A 121 8.64 12.45 -21.76
C ARG A 121 7.48 11.47 -21.95
N THR A 122 6.64 11.69 -22.95
CA THR A 122 5.52 10.81 -23.27
C THR A 122 6.00 9.42 -23.68
N ALA A 123 7.02 9.33 -24.52
CA ALA A 123 7.60 8.05 -24.95
C ALA A 123 8.15 7.25 -23.75
N HIS A 124 8.82 7.93 -22.79
CA HIS A 124 9.29 7.29 -21.57
C HIS A 124 8.15 6.79 -20.68
N PHE A 125 7.12 7.62 -20.47
CA PHE A 125 5.92 7.22 -19.73
C PHE A 125 5.21 6.01 -20.34
N GLU A 126 5.05 5.99 -21.68
CA GLU A 126 4.48 4.86 -22.41
C GLU A 126 5.32 3.59 -22.25
N TYR A 127 6.63 3.70 -22.36
CA TYR A 127 7.55 2.60 -22.14
C TYR A 127 7.36 1.97 -20.74
N LEU A 128 7.33 2.80 -19.70
CA LEU A 128 7.14 2.33 -18.32
C LEU A 128 5.74 1.74 -18.09
N TRP A 129 4.71 2.35 -18.68
CA TRP A 129 3.33 1.88 -18.60
C TRP A 129 3.15 0.49 -19.23
N GLN A 130 3.78 0.26 -20.36
CA GLN A 130 3.76 -1.04 -21.04
C GLN A 130 4.53 -2.11 -20.28
N ARG A 131 5.64 -1.73 -19.62
CA ARG A 131 6.42 -2.64 -18.78
C ARG A 131 5.66 -3.08 -17.52
N GLY A 132 4.74 -2.26 -17.03
CA GLY A 132 3.94 -2.54 -15.86
C GLY A 132 4.70 -2.65 -14.55
N GLY A 133 4.02 -3.18 -13.54
CA GLY A 133 4.55 -3.24 -12.19
C GLY A 133 4.73 -1.85 -11.57
N LEU A 134 5.67 -1.71 -10.68
CA LEU A 134 5.95 -0.43 -10.02
C LEU A 134 6.93 0.46 -10.81
N LYS A 135 7.33 0.06 -12.02
CA LYS A 135 8.38 0.78 -12.78
C LYS A 135 8.01 2.22 -13.10
N PHE A 136 6.74 2.48 -13.41
CA PHE A 136 6.23 3.84 -13.61
C PHE A 136 6.39 4.72 -12.35
N TRP A 137 6.51 4.14 -11.19
CA TRP A 137 6.67 4.86 -9.93
C TRP A 137 8.14 5.11 -9.57
N TYR A 138 9.01 4.11 -9.65
CA TYR A 138 10.38 4.21 -9.14
C TYR A 138 11.47 4.27 -10.23
N HIS A 139 11.15 3.97 -11.50
CA HIS A 139 12.08 4.07 -12.63
C HIS A 139 11.70 5.22 -13.57
N ASN A 140 11.27 6.32 -13.00
CA ASN A 140 10.81 7.52 -13.69
C ASN A 140 11.87 8.63 -13.61
N PHE A 141 11.56 9.83 -14.09
CA PHE A 141 12.43 10.99 -14.02
C PHE A 141 12.81 11.35 -12.57
N ALA A 142 14.01 11.91 -12.39
CA ALA A 142 14.59 12.24 -11.09
C ALA A 142 13.71 13.15 -10.22
N ASP A 143 13.01 14.08 -10.86
CA ASP A 143 12.22 15.14 -10.22
C ASP A 143 10.74 14.79 -10.02
N MET A 144 10.28 13.61 -10.50
CA MET A 144 8.87 13.22 -10.40
C MET A 144 8.32 13.28 -8.97
N LEU A 145 9.11 12.93 -7.95
CA LEU A 145 8.66 12.94 -6.54
C LEU A 145 9.05 14.22 -5.79
N THR A 146 9.85 15.11 -6.38
CA THR A 146 10.40 16.30 -5.72
C THR A 146 9.94 17.63 -6.31
N ASP A 147 9.50 17.64 -7.58
CA ASP A 147 8.93 18.80 -8.23
C ASP A 147 7.45 18.62 -8.55
N ARG A 148 6.63 19.63 -8.24
CA ARG A 148 5.17 19.55 -8.43
C ARG A 148 4.74 19.54 -9.89
N LYS A 149 5.48 20.21 -10.79
CA LYS A 149 5.16 20.25 -12.20
C LYS A 149 5.54 18.94 -12.89
N ALA A 150 6.72 18.39 -12.57
CA ALA A 150 7.13 17.08 -13.02
C ALA A 150 6.16 15.99 -12.54
N ASN A 151 5.74 16.05 -11.26
CA ASN A 151 4.74 15.16 -10.70
C ASN A 151 3.38 15.25 -11.41
N ARG A 152 2.97 16.49 -11.78
CA ARG A 152 1.71 16.70 -12.49
C ARG A 152 1.72 16.04 -13.88
N TYR A 153 2.84 16.07 -14.61
CA TYR A 153 2.95 15.34 -15.89
C TYR A 153 2.72 13.83 -15.73
N ALA A 154 3.31 13.22 -14.69
CA ALA A 154 3.10 11.80 -14.42
C ALA A 154 1.64 11.50 -14.02
N TYR A 155 1.01 12.37 -13.21
CA TYR A 155 -0.40 12.23 -12.86
C TYR A 155 -1.32 12.37 -14.07
N ASP A 156 -1.11 13.38 -14.91
CA ASP A 156 -1.97 13.62 -16.08
C ASP A 156 -1.87 12.46 -17.08
N PHE A 157 -0.67 11.92 -17.31
CA PHE A 157 -0.49 10.72 -18.12
C PHE A 157 -1.23 9.51 -17.50
N TRP A 158 -1.04 9.23 -16.21
CA TRP A 158 -1.75 8.17 -15.51
C TRP A 158 -3.28 8.34 -15.63
N ARG A 159 -3.76 9.56 -15.41
CA ARG A 159 -5.17 9.90 -15.48
C ARG A 159 -5.76 9.66 -16.86
N GLU A 160 -5.08 10.06 -17.91
CA GLU A 160 -5.48 9.82 -19.30
C GLU A 160 -5.63 8.31 -19.57
N LYS A 161 -4.59 7.53 -19.25
CA LYS A 161 -4.60 6.06 -19.41
C LYS A 161 -5.73 5.37 -18.65
N VAL A 162 -6.06 5.83 -17.48
CA VAL A 162 -7.15 5.26 -16.67
C VAL A 162 -8.50 5.66 -17.27
N ARG A 163 -8.68 6.91 -17.66
CA ARG A 163 -9.95 7.41 -18.21
C ARG A 163 -10.31 6.80 -19.55
N GLU A 164 -9.33 6.42 -20.37
CA GLU A 164 -9.55 5.65 -21.61
C GLU A 164 -10.28 4.32 -21.36
N ARG A 165 -10.18 3.77 -20.17
CA ARG A 165 -10.74 2.47 -19.75
C ARG A 165 -12.12 2.58 -19.09
N ILE A 166 -12.63 3.79 -18.85
CA ILE A 166 -13.87 4.05 -18.12
C ILE A 166 -14.85 4.77 -19.04
N VAL A 167 -15.99 4.13 -19.31
CA VAL A 167 -16.98 4.64 -20.26
C VAL A 167 -17.79 5.82 -19.68
N ASP A 168 -18.19 5.73 -18.41
CA ASP A 168 -18.98 6.77 -17.74
C ASP A 168 -18.09 7.93 -17.28
N PRO A 169 -18.29 9.16 -17.80
CA PRO A 169 -17.50 10.32 -17.41
C PRO A 169 -17.63 10.72 -15.93
N ALA A 170 -18.80 10.51 -15.32
CA ALA A 170 -19.02 10.83 -13.91
C ALA A 170 -18.26 9.85 -13.00
N LEU A 171 -18.23 8.58 -13.38
CA LEU A 171 -17.43 7.57 -12.71
C LEU A 171 -15.93 7.79 -12.93
N ALA A 172 -15.54 8.17 -14.15
CA ALA A 172 -14.16 8.50 -14.48
C ALA A 172 -13.63 9.66 -13.62
N GLU A 173 -14.48 10.65 -13.31
CA GLU A 173 -14.09 11.76 -12.41
C GLU A 173 -13.91 11.30 -10.96
N LYS A 174 -14.67 10.30 -10.50
CA LYS A 174 -14.51 9.72 -9.16
C LYS A 174 -13.28 8.82 -9.02
N LEU A 175 -12.89 8.11 -10.08
CA LEU A 175 -11.77 7.17 -10.08
C LEU A 175 -10.45 7.81 -10.49
N ALA A 176 -10.49 8.78 -11.42
CA ALA A 176 -9.34 9.52 -11.95
C ALA A 176 -9.71 11.02 -12.09
N PRO A 177 -9.81 11.76 -10.97
CA PRO A 177 -10.27 13.14 -10.95
C PRO A 177 -9.34 14.10 -11.70
N ALA A 178 -9.85 15.27 -12.10
CA ALA A 178 -9.05 16.31 -12.75
C ALA A 178 -7.94 16.82 -11.84
N GLU A 179 -8.26 17.01 -10.55
CA GLU A 179 -7.28 17.38 -9.54
C GLU A 179 -6.82 16.16 -8.76
N PRO A 180 -5.50 15.93 -8.67
CA PRO A 180 -4.98 14.76 -7.97
C PRO A 180 -5.38 14.79 -6.48
N PRO A 181 -5.84 13.67 -5.92
CA PRO A 181 -6.21 13.58 -4.50
C PRO A 181 -4.98 13.73 -3.58
N HIS A 182 -3.82 13.52 -4.10
CA HIS A 182 -2.48 13.74 -3.55
C HIS A 182 -1.47 13.68 -4.71
N PRO A 183 -0.26 14.23 -4.58
CA PRO A 183 0.76 14.11 -5.63
C PRO A 183 0.99 12.64 -5.99
N PHE A 184 1.20 12.35 -7.28
CA PHE A 184 1.40 11.00 -7.77
C PHE A 184 2.60 10.34 -7.08
N GLY A 185 2.43 9.11 -6.62
CA GLY A 185 3.50 8.33 -6.02
C GLY A 185 3.85 8.69 -4.56
N THR A 186 3.30 9.77 -3.96
CA THR A 186 3.51 10.08 -2.53
C THR A 186 2.84 9.07 -1.58
N LYS A 187 1.86 8.35 -2.09
CA LYS A 187 1.41 7.06 -1.55
C LYS A 187 1.81 6.00 -2.55
N ARG A 188 2.35 4.87 -2.05
CA ARG A 188 2.74 3.75 -2.90
C ARG A 188 1.57 3.33 -3.78
N PRO A 189 1.70 3.35 -5.12
CA PRO A 189 0.66 2.90 -6.03
C PRO A 189 0.30 1.44 -5.79
N SER A 190 -0.96 1.09 -5.97
CA SER A 190 -1.39 -0.30 -6.06
C SER A 190 -1.10 -0.85 -7.45
N LEU A 191 -1.04 -2.16 -7.56
CA LEU A 191 -1.00 -2.84 -8.86
C LEU A 191 -2.37 -3.44 -9.17
N GLU A 192 -2.80 -3.33 -10.41
CA GLU A 192 -4.10 -3.80 -10.88
C GLU A 192 -3.98 -4.50 -12.24
N GLN A 193 -4.95 -5.33 -12.58
CA GLN A 193 -5.05 -6.01 -13.87
C GLN A 193 -6.24 -5.50 -14.71
N ASN A 194 -7.41 -5.43 -14.06
CA ASN A 194 -8.67 -5.02 -14.67
C ASN A 194 -9.56 -4.25 -13.67
N TYR A 195 -8.96 -3.58 -12.70
CA TYR A 195 -9.71 -2.87 -11.65
C TYR A 195 -10.64 -1.80 -12.20
N TYR A 196 -10.22 -1.08 -13.23
CA TYR A 196 -11.04 -0.01 -13.79
C TYR A 196 -12.15 -0.54 -14.70
N GLU A 197 -11.94 -1.66 -15.35
CA GLU A 197 -12.92 -2.32 -16.21
C GLU A 197 -14.07 -2.97 -15.44
N ILE A 198 -13.86 -3.39 -14.18
CA ILE A 198 -14.96 -3.99 -13.41
C ILE A 198 -16.15 -3.06 -13.24
N PHE A 199 -15.93 -1.75 -13.27
CA PHE A 199 -17.00 -0.76 -13.13
C PHE A 199 -17.91 -0.63 -14.38
N ALA A 200 -17.58 -1.29 -15.48
CA ALA A 200 -18.46 -1.45 -16.62
C ALA A 200 -19.48 -2.60 -16.44
N GLN A 201 -19.35 -3.39 -15.37
CA GLN A 201 -20.26 -4.52 -15.08
C GLN A 201 -21.50 -4.04 -14.33
N ASP A 202 -22.67 -4.56 -14.66
CA ASP A 202 -23.94 -4.20 -14.04
C ASP A 202 -24.01 -4.53 -12.52
N ASN A 203 -23.23 -5.53 -12.10
CA ASN A 203 -23.18 -5.96 -10.70
C ASN A 203 -22.21 -5.15 -9.84
N VAL A 204 -21.46 -4.18 -10.36
CA VAL A 204 -20.46 -3.40 -9.63
C VAL A 204 -20.91 -1.94 -9.50
N ALA A 205 -20.83 -1.40 -8.29
CA ALA A 205 -21.13 -0.02 -8.00
C ALA A 205 -20.06 0.64 -7.15
N LEU A 206 -19.83 1.94 -7.37
CA LEU A 206 -18.95 2.78 -6.55
C LEU A 206 -19.76 3.80 -5.75
N VAL A 207 -19.48 3.88 -4.46
CA VAL A 207 -19.99 4.91 -3.55
C VAL A 207 -18.82 5.79 -3.13
N ASP A 208 -18.90 7.08 -3.41
CA ASP A 208 -17.90 8.05 -2.94
C ASP A 208 -18.28 8.52 -1.53
N LEU A 209 -17.47 8.13 -0.56
CA LEU A 209 -17.69 8.47 0.86
C LEU A 209 -17.38 9.94 1.19
N LYS A 210 -16.83 10.71 0.27
CA LYS A 210 -16.71 12.16 0.43
C LYS A 210 -18.07 12.85 0.26
N ASP A 211 -18.87 12.36 -0.68
CA ASP A 211 -20.20 12.88 -0.96
C ASP A 211 -21.23 12.28 0.00
N THR A 212 -21.12 10.98 0.25
CA THR A 212 -22.12 10.20 1.01
C THR A 212 -21.45 9.28 2.02
N PRO A 213 -21.11 9.78 3.23
CA PRO A 213 -20.45 8.98 4.25
C PRO A 213 -21.36 7.84 4.75
N ILE A 214 -20.72 6.73 5.20
CA ILE A 214 -21.42 5.65 5.90
C ILE A 214 -21.91 6.20 7.23
N VAL A 215 -23.22 6.05 7.49
CA VAL A 215 -23.85 6.47 8.73
C VAL A 215 -23.84 5.33 9.76
N ARG A 216 -24.20 4.13 9.33
CA ARG A 216 -24.24 2.94 10.18
C ARG A 216 -24.31 1.65 9.37
N ILE A 217 -24.11 0.54 10.05
CA ILE A 217 -24.40 -0.80 9.54
C ILE A 217 -25.65 -1.30 10.28
N SER A 218 -26.57 -1.90 9.56
CA SER A 218 -27.76 -2.58 10.09
C SER A 218 -27.67 -4.08 9.83
N ALA A 219 -28.67 -4.84 10.23
CA ALA A 219 -28.64 -6.30 10.19
C ALA A 219 -28.29 -6.89 8.80
N ASP A 220 -28.66 -6.21 7.72
CA ASP A 220 -28.54 -6.73 6.35
C ASP A 220 -27.96 -5.71 5.34
N ARG A 221 -27.42 -4.57 5.82
CA ARG A 221 -27.04 -3.46 4.91
C ARG A 221 -26.08 -2.46 5.52
N ILE A 222 -25.40 -1.72 4.63
CA ILE A 222 -24.64 -0.52 4.92
C ILE A 222 -25.51 0.68 4.58
N GLU A 223 -25.77 1.57 5.54
CA GLU A 223 -26.56 2.78 5.38
C GLU A 223 -25.62 3.99 5.19
N ILE A 224 -25.90 4.76 4.14
CA ILE A 224 -25.29 6.06 3.86
C ILE A 224 -26.34 7.17 4.06
N GLN A 225 -25.92 8.42 3.98
CA GLN A 225 -26.81 9.56 4.25
C GLN A 225 -28.10 9.52 3.41
N ASP A 226 -28.03 9.13 2.14
CA ASP A 226 -29.14 9.19 1.19
C ASP A 226 -29.52 7.82 0.63
N GLY A 227 -29.28 6.73 1.36
CA GLY A 227 -29.61 5.40 0.88
C GLY A 227 -29.05 4.25 1.70
N ALA A 228 -29.24 3.05 1.19
CA ALA A 228 -28.70 1.84 1.79
C ALA A 228 -28.32 0.80 0.74
N PHE A 229 -27.30 0.01 1.04
CA PHE A 229 -26.78 -1.07 0.20
C PHE A 229 -26.89 -2.39 0.95
N TYR A 230 -27.78 -3.25 0.49
CA TYR A 230 -27.94 -4.57 1.06
C TYR A 230 -26.71 -5.42 0.78
N CYS A 231 -26.21 -6.07 1.80
CA CYS A 231 -25.08 -6.99 1.71
C CYS A 231 -25.22 -8.13 2.71
N ASP A 232 -24.66 -9.27 2.35
CA ASP A 232 -24.53 -10.44 3.21
C ASP A 232 -23.06 -10.74 3.56
N LEU A 233 -22.14 -9.95 2.98
CA LEU A 233 -20.72 -9.94 3.32
C LEU A 233 -20.17 -8.51 3.32
N ILE A 234 -19.49 -8.14 4.41
CA ILE A 234 -18.74 -6.89 4.48
C ILE A 234 -17.24 -7.21 4.53
N VAL A 235 -16.47 -6.64 3.60
CA VAL A 235 -15.02 -6.76 3.59
C VAL A 235 -14.37 -5.42 3.90
N PHE A 236 -13.64 -5.36 5.02
CA PHE A 236 -12.86 -4.20 5.39
C PHE A 236 -11.45 -4.29 4.76
N ALA A 237 -11.21 -3.45 3.76
CA ALA A 237 -9.89 -3.21 3.15
C ALA A 237 -9.32 -1.86 3.63
N THR A 238 -9.52 -1.56 4.91
CA THR A 238 -9.29 -0.27 5.55
C THR A 238 -7.86 -0.07 6.07
N GLY A 239 -6.99 -1.06 5.83
CA GLY A 239 -5.57 -0.99 6.14
C GLY A 239 -5.25 -1.29 7.59
N PHE A 240 -4.18 -0.68 8.08
CA PHE A 240 -3.57 -1.02 9.36
C PHE A 240 -3.29 0.25 10.17
N ASP A 241 -3.23 0.13 11.49
CA ASP A 241 -2.53 1.07 12.35
C ASP A 241 -1.02 0.90 12.10
N ALA A 242 -0.56 1.59 11.05
CA ALA A 242 0.81 1.46 10.57
C ALA A 242 1.77 2.30 11.42
N GLY A 243 2.98 1.80 11.54
CA GLY A 243 4.09 2.46 12.20
C GLY A 243 4.26 2.02 13.65
N ARG A 244 3.32 2.30 14.54
CA ARG A 244 3.49 2.05 15.97
C ARG A 244 2.52 1.05 16.59
N GLY A 245 1.31 0.91 16.05
CA GLY A 245 0.23 0.18 16.70
C GLY A 245 0.60 -1.22 17.15
N GLY A 246 1.20 -2.01 16.27
CA GLY A 246 1.61 -3.37 16.63
C GLY A 246 2.73 -3.46 17.68
N LEU A 247 3.59 -2.45 17.81
CA LEU A 247 4.64 -2.41 18.84
C LEU A 247 4.08 -1.92 20.18
N ILE A 248 3.18 -0.96 20.15
CA ILE A 248 2.50 -0.47 21.35
C ILE A 248 1.67 -1.58 22.01
N ASP A 249 0.94 -2.35 21.21
CA ASP A 249 0.12 -3.46 21.71
C ASP A 249 0.92 -4.60 22.36
N MET A 250 2.23 -4.66 22.11
CA MET A 250 3.14 -5.61 22.79
C MET A 250 3.43 -5.22 24.24
N ASN A 251 3.02 -4.03 24.70
CA ASN A 251 3.25 -3.52 26.06
C ASN A 251 4.72 -3.58 26.47
N ILE A 252 5.63 -3.17 25.59
CA ILE A 252 7.07 -3.17 25.84
C ILE A 252 7.38 -2.12 26.90
N THR A 253 8.11 -2.56 27.94
CA THR A 253 8.56 -1.72 29.04
C THR A 253 10.09 -1.63 29.05
N GLY A 254 10.61 -0.43 29.09
CA GLY A 254 12.02 -0.11 29.16
C GLY A 254 12.50 0.19 30.59
N LYS A 255 13.50 1.05 30.68
CA LYS A 255 14.12 1.48 31.90
C LYS A 255 13.14 2.34 32.72
N ASP A 256 13.24 2.22 34.07
CA ASP A 256 12.42 2.98 35.00
C ASP A 256 10.91 2.87 34.74
N ASP A 257 10.47 1.67 34.34
CA ASP A 257 9.08 1.35 33.99
C ASP A 257 8.50 2.19 32.82
N LEU A 258 9.36 2.78 31.98
CA LEU A 258 8.94 3.56 30.81
C LEU A 258 8.25 2.64 29.78
N SER A 259 6.98 2.84 29.55
CA SER A 259 6.29 2.12 28.45
C SER A 259 6.65 2.70 27.09
N LEU A 260 6.72 1.85 26.04
CA LEU A 260 6.96 2.30 24.67
C LEU A 260 5.86 3.27 24.17
N SER A 261 4.64 3.07 24.66
CA SER A 261 3.52 3.98 24.39
C SER A 261 3.77 5.39 24.93
N ALA A 262 4.28 5.49 26.17
CA ALA A 262 4.63 6.78 26.77
C ALA A 262 5.85 7.42 26.08
N ALA A 263 6.86 6.62 25.72
CA ALA A 263 8.03 7.13 24.98
C ALA A 263 7.68 7.73 23.62
N TRP A 264 6.55 7.33 23.02
CA TRP A 264 6.08 7.80 21.73
C TRP A 264 4.80 8.65 21.80
N GLU A 265 4.44 9.18 22.96
CA GLU A 265 3.24 10.00 23.15
C GLU A 265 3.30 11.27 22.28
N ASP A 266 4.41 11.97 22.29
CA ASP A 266 4.65 13.20 21.53
C ASP A 266 5.06 12.94 20.05
N GLY A 267 5.22 11.70 19.68
CA GLY A 267 5.62 11.30 18.31
C GLY A 267 6.58 10.12 18.29
N LEU A 268 6.70 9.51 17.12
CA LEU A 268 7.64 8.41 16.92
C LEU A 268 9.08 8.93 16.96
N CYS A 269 9.93 8.29 17.77
CA CYS A 269 11.37 8.52 17.80
C CYS A 269 12.09 7.17 17.82
N ALA A 270 13.06 6.99 16.91
CA ALA A 270 13.87 5.78 16.86
C ALA A 270 15.25 6.09 16.28
N TYR A 271 16.27 5.47 16.84
CA TYR A 271 17.63 5.53 16.29
C TYR A 271 17.72 4.58 15.09
N LEU A 272 17.98 5.13 13.91
CA LEU A 272 18.04 4.41 12.62
C LEU A 272 16.81 3.53 12.33
N GLY A 273 15.67 3.77 12.99
CA GLY A 273 14.51 2.88 12.93
C GLY A 273 14.74 1.50 13.54
N MET A 274 15.74 1.32 14.39
CA MET A 274 16.13 0.03 14.98
C MET A 274 16.22 0.01 16.49
N ALA A 275 16.36 1.16 17.16
CA ALA A 275 16.45 1.24 18.62
C ALA A 275 15.72 2.47 19.15
N VAL A 276 15.37 2.46 20.44
CA VAL A 276 14.68 3.56 21.13
C VAL A 276 15.41 3.89 22.41
N ALA A 277 15.59 5.18 22.72
CA ALA A 277 16.15 5.63 23.98
C ALA A 277 15.26 5.20 25.16
N GLY A 278 15.88 4.78 26.26
CA GLY A 278 15.15 4.22 27.41
C GLY A 278 14.85 2.73 27.32
N PHE A 279 15.19 2.06 26.20
CA PHE A 279 14.94 0.64 25.98
C PHE A 279 16.27 -0.10 25.71
N PRO A 280 17.06 -0.37 26.74
CA PRO A 280 18.36 -1.02 26.57
C PRO A 280 18.22 -2.43 26.00
N ASN A 281 19.21 -2.82 25.20
CA ASN A 281 19.29 -4.14 24.54
C ASN A 281 18.09 -4.47 23.64
N MET A 282 17.28 -3.48 23.26
CA MET A 282 16.17 -3.65 22.34
C MET A 282 16.57 -3.21 20.93
N LEU A 283 16.50 -4.13 20.00
CA LEU A 283 16.62 -3.88 18.56
C LEU A 283 15.40 -4.42 17.83
N PHE A 284 15.02 -3.75 16.77
CA PHE A 284 14.01 -4.23 15.85
C PHE A 284 14.43 -3.93 14.41
N ALA A 285 14.12 -4.85 13.50
CA ALA A 285 14.30 -4.65 12.07
C ALA A 285 12.99 -4.15 11.45
N TYR A 286 13.10 -3.31 10.44
CA TYR A 286 11.97 -2.75 9.70
C TYR A 286 10.95 -2.04 10.60
N GLY A 287 11.46 -1.31 11.59
CA GLY A 287 10.63 -0.61 12.57
C GLY A 287 10.19 0.79 12.13
N PRO A 288 9.54 1.54 13.03
CA PRO A 288 9.13 2.92 12.77
C PRO A 288 10.31 3.81 12.42
N LEU A 289 10.11 4.75 11.48
CA LEU A 289 11.14 5.66 10.94
C LEU A 289 12.32 4.96 10.25
N SER A 290 12.24 3.66 10.08
CA SER A 290 13.07 2.88 9.18
C SER A 290 12.32 2.68 7.88
N PRO A 291 12.82 1.95 6.90
CA PRO A 291 12.45 2.17 5.51
C PRO A 291 10.99 2.55 5.32
N SER A 292 10.76 3.47 4.43
CA SER A 292 9.44 4.03 4.15
C SER A 292 8.67 3.14 3.16
N GLY A 293 7.43 3.52 2.83
CA GLY A 293 6.68 2.92 1.73
C GLY A 293 7.37 3.02 0.36
N PHE A 294 8.43 3.83 0.26
CA PHE A 294 9.28 4.00 -0.93
C PHE A 294 10.41 2.99 -1.04
N SER A 295 10.60 2.14 -0.04
CA SER A 295 11.70 1.17 0.00
C SER A 295 11.21 -0.24 -0.25
N ASN A 296 12.10 -1.07 -0.80
CA ASN A 296 11.93 -2.52 -0.85
C ASN A 296 12.13 -3.10 0.55
N GLY A 297 11.05 -3.60 1.15
CA GLY A 297 11.06 -4.10 2.52
C GLY A 297 12.06 -5.23 2.79
N PRO A 298 12.09 -6.30 1.96
CA PRO A 298 13.08 -7.37 2.08
C PRO A 298 14.52 -6.88 2.05
N THR A 299 14.89 -6.03 1.07
CA THR A 299 16.26 -5.47 0.98
C THR A 299 16.63 -4.66 2.21
N ALA A 300 15.71 -3.82 2.68
CA ALA A 300 15.94 -3.02 3.88
C ALA A 300 16.08 -3.89 5.14
N ALA A 301 15.27 -4.94 5.26
CA ALA A 301 15.35 -5.87 6.38
C ALA A 301 16.67 -6.68 6.38
N GLU A 302 17.20 -7.05 5.21
CA GLU A 302 18.52 -7.69 5.08
C GLU A 302 19.64 -6.74 5.53
N ILE A 303 19.68 -5.51 4.99
CA ILE A 303 20.71 -4.53 5.36
C ILE A 303 20.70 -4.25 6.87
N GLN A 304 19.51 -4.10 7.45
CA GLN A 304 19.39 -3.91 8.90
C GLN A 304 19.77 -5.16 9.69
N GLY A 305 19.41 -6.34 9.20
CA GLY A 305 19.77 -7.62 9.80
C GLY A 305 21.29 -7.81 9.86
N ASP A 306 21.97 -7.55 8.76
CA ASP A 306 23.44 -7.60 8.69
C ASP A 306 24.07 -6.61 9.66
N TRP A 307 23.60 -5.37 9.67
CA TRP A 307 24.08 -4.35 10.62
C TRP A 307 23.86 -4.78 12.07
N ILE A 308 22.67 -5.33 12.41
CA ILE A 308 22.38 -5.83 13.76
C ILE A 308 23.33 -6.98 14.13
N CYS A 309 23.57 -7.92 13.22
CA CYS A 309 24.50 -9.04 13.45
C CYS A 309 25.92 -8.54 13.73
N ASP A 310 26.43 -7.63 12.88
CA ASP A 310 27.75 -7.05 13.05
C ASP A 310 27.86 -6.27 14.37
N PHE A 311 26.84 -5.52 14.73
CA PHE A 311 26.78 -4.80 15.98
C PHE A 311 26.79 -5.74 17.20
N LEU A 312 26.01 -6.81 17.17
CA LEU A 312 26.00 -7.81 18.25
C LEU A 312 27.36 -8.55 18.38
N ILE A 313 28.02 -8.85 17.26
CA ILE A 313 29.37 -9.41 17.23
C ILE A 313 30.36 -8.42 17.88
N TRP A 314 30.28 -7.14 17.51
CA TRP A 314 31.13 -6.10 18.07
C TRP A 314 30.93 -5.93 19.58
N LEU A 315 29.67 -5.95 20.08
CA LEU A 315 29.37 -5.90 21.51
C LEU A 315 30.03 -7.07 22.25
N ARG A 316 29.88 -8.28 21.74
CA ARG A 316 30.47 -9.50 22.29
C ARG A 316 31.98 -9.41 22.34
N ASP A 317 32.62 -8.99 21.26
CA ASP A 317 34.09 -8.95 21.15
C ASP A 317 34.72 -7.84 21.98
N ASN A 318 33.91 -6.88 22.50
CA ASN A 318 34.31 -5.82 23.38
C ASN A 318 33.78 -5.99 24.81
N ASP A 319 33.24 -7.17 25.17
CA ASP A 319 32.66 -7.48 26.48
C ASP A 319 31.60 -6.46 26.94
N ILE A 320 30.80 -5.95 26.02
CA ILE A 320 29.71 -4.99 26.30
C ILE A 320 28.40 -5.76 26.45
N GLU A 321 27.87 -5.77 27.67
CA GLU A 321 26.61 -6.47 28.00
C GLU A 321 25.37 -5.61 27.80
N ARG A 322 25.53 -4.30 27.72
CA ARG A 322 24.41 -3.35 27.63
C ARG A 322 24.73 -2.20 26.68
N PHE A 323 23.80 -1.95 25.82
CA PHE A 323 23.76 -0.75 24.97
C PHE A 323 22.39 -0.06 25.06
N GLU A 324 22.35 1.21 24.71
CA GLU A 324 21.12 2.02 24.67
C GLU A 324 21.31 3.14 23.65
N ALA A 325 20.25 3.45 22.90
CA ALA A 325 20.25 4.63 22.03
C ALA A 325 20.26 5.91 22.90
N ASN A 326 21.02 6.91 22.49
CA ASN A 326 20.97 8.21 23.12
C ASN A 326 19.65 8.93 22.77
N PRO A 327 19.09 9.74 23.69
CA PRO A 327 17.92 10.59 23.43
C PRO A 327 18.08 11.54 22.26
#